data_4fda2dd80d713df898cde416fee845b9
#
_entry.id   4fda2dd80d713df898cde416fee845b9
#
_cell.length_a   1.000
_cell.length_b   1.000
_cell.length_c   1.000
_cell.angle_alpha   90.00
_cell.angle_beta   90.00
_cell.angle_gamma   90.00
#
_symmetry.space_group_name_H-M   'P 1'
#
loop_
_entity.id
_entity.type
_entity.pdbx_description
1 polymer ?
#
loop_
_entity_poly.entity_id
_entity_poly.type
_entity_poly.pdbx_seq_one_letter_code
_entity_poly.pdbx_strand_id
1 'polypeptide(L)'
;MIACTWDRCAAVLCIDGEHHYTDGPPAAKLMESFQKRCDNQITTLEILAISVGLSTFCDKLSGRKVVIFGDNTGAEASVRKGASRAWDQCQLIHEIWTLVLYQLCLCSFDNQ
;
A
#
# COMPACT_ATOMS: atom_id res chain seq x y z
N MET A 1 -9.85 -0.11 -4.09
CA MET A 1 -9.91 -0.71 -2.74
C MET A 1 -8.68 -1.55 -2.49
N ILE A 2 -8.17 -1.50 -1.29
CA ILE A 2 -7.01 -2.27 -0.87
C ILE A 2 -7.40 -3.14 0.30
N ALA A 3 -7.06 -4.41 0.24
CA ALA A 3 -7.33 -5.37 1.29
C ALA A 3 -6.14 -6.31 1.45
N CYS A 4 -5.90 -6.74 2.68
CA CYS A 4 -4.81 -7.65 2.97
C CYS A 4 -5.20 -8.61 4.09
N THR A 5 -4.79 -9.86 3.93
CA THR A 5 -4.85 -10.87 4.98
C THR A 5 -3.43 -11.40 5.21
N TRP A 6 -3.29 -12.34 6.12
CA TRP A 6 -1.98 -12.90 6.44
C TRP A 6 -1.23 -13.48 5.25
N ASP A 7 -1.94 -13.99 4.27
CA ASP A 7 -1.37 -14.73 3.16
C ASP A 7 -1.62 -14.08 1.80
N ARG A 8 -2.36 -12.99 1.73
CA ARG A 8 -2.71 -12.37 0.45
C ARG A 8 -2.82 -10.86 0.58
N CYS A 9 -2.34 -10.18 -0.47
CA CYS A 9 -2.53 -8.74 -0.65
C CYS A 9 -3.29 -8.51 -1.94
N ALA A 10 -4.28 -7.66 -1.90
CA ALA A 10 -5.13 -7.37 -3.05
C ALA A 10 -5.37 -5.87 -3.20
N ALA A 11 -5.47 -5.42 -4.43
CA ALA A 11 -5.85 -4.06 -4.74
C ALA A 11 -6.74 -4.04 -5.97
N VAL A 12 -7.72 -3.14 -5.96
CA VAL A 12 -8.61 -2.92 -7.10
C VAL A 12 -8.46 -1.47 -7.54
N LEU A 13 -8.18 -1.29 -8.81
CA LEU A 13 -8.12 0.03 -9.42
C LEU A 13 -9.40 0.29 -10.22
N CYS A 14 -10.05 1.41 -9.93
CA CYS A 14 -11.17 1.91 -10.71
C CYS A 14 -10.69 3.13 -11.50
N ILE A 15 -10.67 3.02 -12.83
CA ILE A 15 -10.17 4.07 -13.70
C ILE A 15 -10.99 4.10 -15.00
N ASP A 16 -11.46 5.28 -15.37
CA ASP A 16 -12.21 5.49 -16.62
C ASP A 16 -13.37 4.50 -16.80
N GLY A 17 -14.06 4.17 -15.70
CA GLY A 17 -15.17 3.21 -15.72
C GLY A 17 -14.76 1.75 -15.76
N GLU A 18 -13.47 1.47 -15.77
CA GLU A 18 -12.94 0.11 -15.77
C GLU A 18 -12.40 -0.28 -14.40
N HIS A 19 -12.42 -1.58 -14.11
CA HIS A 19 -11.86 -2.14 -12.89
C HIS A 19 -10.69 -3.05 -13.23
N HIS A 20 -9.57 -2.83 -12.56
CA HIS A 20 -8.39 -3.67 -12.67
C HIS A 20 -8.09 -4.25 -11.29
N TYR A 21 -7.61 -5.47 -11.26
CA TYR A 21 -7.46 -6.21 -10.03
C TYR A 21 -6.07 -6.84 -9.96
N THR A 22 -5.47 -6.81 -8.79
CA THR A 22 -4.27 -7.58 -8.48
C THR A 22 -4.44 -8.28 -7.14
N ASP A 23 -3.94 -9.50 -7.05
CA ASP A 23 -4.07 -10.34 -5.88
C ASP A 23 -2.92 -11.35 -5.88
N GLY A 24 -2.31 -11.55 -4.74
CA GLY A 24 -1.25 -12.53 -4.62
C GLY A 24 -0.69 -12.60 -3.20
N PRO A 25 0.10 -13.64 -2.92
CA PRO A 25 0.76 -13.74 -1.63
C PRO A 25 1.89 -12.71 -1.53
N PRO A 26 2.14 -12.14 -0.34
CA PRO A 26 3.34 -11.34 -0.15
C PRO A 26 4.59 -12.21 -0.27
N ALA A 27 5.72 -11.58 -0.61
CA ALA A 27 6.98 -12.30 -0.74
C ALA A 27 7.36 -12.97 0.58
N ALA A 28 7.81 -14.22 0.51
CA ALA A 28 8.16 -15.01 1.69
C ALA A 28 9.24 -14.34 2.54
N LYS A 29 10.25 -13.77 1.91
CA LYS A 29 11.32 -13.05 2.61
C LYS A 29 10.79 -11.88 3.41
N LEU A 30 9.83 -11.16 2.85
CA LEU A 30 9.23 -10.01 3.48
C LEU A 30 8.40 -10.43 4.69
N MET A 31 7.59 -11.47 4.54
CA MET A 31 6.81 -12.04 5.63
C MET A 31 7.70 -12.53 6.77
N GLU A 32 8.82 -13.14 6.44
CA GLU A 32 9.78 -13.63 7.40
C GLU A 32 10.34 -12.47 8.25
N SER A 33 10.64 -11.34 7.64
CA SER A 33 11.12 -10.18 8.37
C SER A 33 10.06 -9.60 9.30
N PHE A 34 8.78 -9.65 8.90
CA PHE A 34 7.67 -9.18 9.72
C PHE A 34 7.43 -10.06 10.94
N GLN A 35 7.63 -11.37 10.81
CA GLN A 35 7.37 -12.35 11.87
C GLN A 35 8.30 -12.21 13.06
N LYS A 36 9.39 -11.46 12.92
CA LYS A 36 10.32 -11.23 14.03
C LYS A 36 9.75 -10.30 15.09
N ARG A 37 8.66 -9.61 14.81
CA ARG A 37 8.02 -8.72 15.77
C ARG A 37 6.88 -9.46 16.45
N CYS A 38 6.67 -9.13 17.71
CA CYS A 38 5.58 -9.71 18.50
C CYS A 38 4.35 -8.80 18.52
N ASP A 39 4.13 -8.05 17.45
CA ASP A 39 3.00 -7.14 17.33
C ASP A 39 2.01 -7.60 16.25
N ASN A 40 0.90 -6.88 16.16
CA ASN A 40 -0.07 -7.12 15.10
C ASN A 40 0.49 -6.59 13.77
N GLN A 41 0.76 -7.50 12.85
CA GLN A 41 1.37 -7.19 11.56
C GLN A 41 0.36 -6.72 10.51
N ILE A 42 -0.92 -6.64 10.84
CA ILE A 42 -1.94 -6.31 9.84
C ILE A 42 -1.73 -4.90 9.25
N THR A 43 -1.30 -3.95 10.07
CA THR A 43 -1.00 -2.60 9.60
C THR A 43 0.13 -2.61 8.58
N THR A 44 1.18 -3.39 8.83
CA THR A 44 2.30 -3.52 7.90
C THR A 44 1.85 -4.15 6.58
N LEU A 45 1.01 -5.17 6.64
CA LEU A 45 0.46 -5.84 5.45
C LEU A 45 -0.43 -4.90 4.65
N GLU A 46 -1.21 -4.05 5.31
CA GLU A 46 -2.03 -3.04 4.62
C GLU A 46 -1.16 -2.01 3.91
N ILE A 47 -0.07 -1.57 4.54
CA ILE A 47 0.89 -0.66 3.89
C ILE A 47 1.54 -1.33 2.69
N LEU A 48 1.91 -2.61 2.83
CA LEU A 48 2.46 -3.39 1.74
C LEU A 48 1.47 -3.47 0.57
N ALA A 49 0.19 -3.69 0.84
CA ALA A 49 -0.84 -3.76 -0.20
C ALA A 49 -0.95 -2.44 -0.96
N ILE A 50 -0.82 -1.30 -0.28
CA ILE A 50 -0.79 0.01 -0.94
C ILE A 50 0.41 0.09 -1.89
N SER A 51 1.58 -0.29 -1.42
CA SER A 51 2.81 -0.28 -2.23
C SER A 51 2.68 -1.17 -3.46
N VAL A 52 2.18 -2.39 -3.28
CA VAL A 52 2.00 -3.34 -4.38
C VAL A 52 0.98 -2.81 -5.38
N GLY A 53 -0.14 -2.26 -4.92
CA GLY A 53 -1.17 -1.70 -5.78
C GLY A 53 -0.66 -0.55 -6.63
N LEU A 54 0.04 0.39 -6.02
CA LEU A 54 0.60 1.53 -6.74
C LEU A 54 1.67 1.09 -7.74
N SER A 55 2.53 0.14 -7.37
CA SER A 55 3.55 -0.39 -8.27
C SER A 55 2.96 -1.13 -9.45
N THR A 56 1.96 -1.97 -9.20
CA THR A 56 1.32 -2.78 -10.23
C THR A 56 0.63 -1.91 -11.29
N PHE A 57 -0.03 -0.85 -10.85
CA PHE A 57 -0.83 -0.01 -11.73
C PHE A 57 -0.16 1.32 -12.08
N CYS A 58 1.14 1.48 -11.80
CA CYS A 58 1.81 2.78 -11.94
C CYS A 58 1.71 3.36 -13.36
N ASP A 59 1.75 2.53 -14.39
CA ASP A 59 1.61 2.99 -15.79
C ASP A 59 0.25 3.62 -16.04
N LYS A 60 -0.80 3.09 -15.41
CA LYS A 60 -2.16 3.60 -15.55
C LYS A 60 -2.40 4.84 -14.69
N LEU A 61 -1.64 5.00 -13.62
CA LEU A 61 -1.82 6.05 -12.63
C LEU A 61 -0.95 7.28 -12.89
N SER A 62 0.05 7.15 -13.75
CA SER A 62 1.02 8.22 -14.01
C SER A 62 0.32 9.50 -14.50
N GLY A 63 0.63 10.61 -13.86
CA GLY A 63 0.04 11.90 -14.18
C GLY A 63 -1.39 12.10 -13.73
N ARG A 64 -1.94 11.18 -12.95
CA ARG A 64 -3.32 11.24 -12.49
C ARG A 64 -3.39 11.50 -11.00
N LYS A 65 -4.48 12.12 -10.57
CA LYS A 65 -4.81 12.23 -9.16
C LYS A 65 -5.37 10.89 -8.68
N VAL A 66 -4.76 10.34 -7.64
CA VAL A 66 -5.10 9.01 -7.12
C VAL A 66 -5.71 9.15 -5.73
N VAL A 67 -6.85 8.50 -5.50
CA VAL A 67 -7.47 8.40 -4.18
C VAL A 67 -7.41 6.94 -3.75
N ILE A 68 -6.85 6.68 -2.58
CA ILE A 68 -6.68 5.34 -2.04
C ILE A 68 -7.70 5.13 -0.93
N PHE A 69 -8.49 4.06 -1.06
CA PHE A 69 -9.48 3.66 -0.07
C PHE A 69 -8.98 2.43 0.69
N GLY A 70 -8.97 2.51 1.99
CA GLY A 70 -8.62 1.40 2.86
C GLY A 70 -9.36 1.53 4.18
N ASP A 71 -9.44 0.45 4.93
CA ASP A 71 -10.16 0.41 6.20
C ASP A 71 -9.23 0.41 7.43
N ASN A 72 -7.92 0.42 7.24
CA ASN A 72 -6.96 0.44 8.33
C ASN A 72 -6.48 1.85 8.61
N THR A 73 -7.00 2.46 9.69
CA THR A 73 -6.67 3.83 10.06
C THR A 73 -5.20 4.01 10.43
N GLY A 74 -4.58 2.98 11.02
CA GLY A 74 -3.16 3.02 11.37
C GLY A 74 -2.27 3.07 10.13
N ALA A 75 -2.59 2.27 9.12
CA ALA A 75 -1.86 2.28 7.85
C ALA A 75 -2.02 3.63 7.16
N GLU A 76 -3.24 4.13 7.07
CA GLU A 76 -3.51 5.43 6.46
C GLU A 76 -2.73 6.54 7.15
N ALA A 77 -2.80 6.60 8.48
CA ALA A 77 -2.13 7.64 9.24
C ALA A 77 -0.61 7.59 9.05
N SER A 78 -0.01 6.41 9.07
CA SER A 78 1.43 6.23 8.89
C SER A 78 1.89 6.63 7.50
N VAL A 79 1.16 6.22 6.47
CA VAL A 79 1.50 6.57 5.09
C VAL A 79 1.33 8.08 4.86
N ARG A 80 0.24 8.65 5.33
CA ARG A 80 -0.03 10.09 5.21
C ARG A 80 1.05 10.91 5.93
N LYS A 81 1.45 10.49 7.12
CA LYS A 81 2.50 11.13 7.90
C LYS A 81 3.89 10.96 7.27
N GLY A 82 4.11 9.88 6.53
CA GLY A 82 5.39 9.57 5.92
C GLY A 82 6.37 8.85 6.84
N ALA A 83 5.90 8.37 7.99
CA ALA A 83 6.77 7.72 8.98
C ALA A 83 5.98 6.80 9.90
N SER A 84 6.68 5.85 10.48
CA SER A 84 6.15 4.94 11.49
C SER A 84 7.24 4.65 12.51
N ARG A 85 6.87 4.13 13.66
CA ARG A 85 7.83 3.67 14.66
C ARG A 85 8.51 2.36 14.25
N ALA A 86 7.89 1.59 13.38
CA ALA A 86 8.43 0.31 12.91
C ALA A 86 9.30 0.52 11.68
N TRP A 87 10.49 -0.04 11.70
CA TRP A 87 11.49 0.12 10.63
C TRP A 87 10.98 -0.41 9.28
N ASP A 88 10.36 -1.60 9.28
CA ASP A 88 9.84 -2.21 8.06
C ASP A 88 8.70 -1.38 7.45
N GLN A 89 7.85 -0.79 8.28
CA GLN A 89 6.81 0.12 7.82
C GLN A 89 7.42 1.37 7.20
N CYS A 90 8.47 1.93 7.82
CA CYS A 90 9.16 3.10 7.27
C CYS A 90 9.73 2.83 5.89
N GLN A 91 10.30 1.65 5.67
CA GLN A 91 10.82 1.27 4.35
C GLN A 91 9.73 1.21 3.29
N LEU A 92 8.60 0.60 3.62
CA LEU A 92 7.46 0.52 2.70
C LEU A 92 6.89 1.90 2.41
N ILE A 93 6.77 2.75 3.43
CA ILE A 93 6.28 4.12 3.28
C ILE A 93 7.23 4.92 2.39
N HIS A 94 8.52 4.76 2.56
CA HIS A 94 9.52 5.40 1.72
C HIS A 94 9.36 5.00 0.25
N GLU A 95 9.14 3.72 -0.01
CA GLU A 95 8.90 3.23 -1.37
C GLU A 95 7.63 3.84 -1.98
N ILE A 96 6.56 3.93 -1.20
CA ILE A 96 5.30 4.54 -1.64
C ILE A 96 5.53 5.99 -2.07
N TRP A 97 6.14 6.79 -1.21
CA TRP A 97 6.36 8.21 -1.51
C TRP A 97 7.38 8.43 -2.61
N THR A 98 8.38 7.57 -2.73
CA THR A 98 9.31 7.61 -3.86
C THR A 98 8.57 7.39 -5.17
N LEU A 99 7.68 6.42 -5.22
CA LEU A 99 6.87 6.14 -6.38
C LEU A 99 5.95 7.32 -6.72
N VAL A 100 5.31 7.90 -5.71
CA VAL A 100 4.43 9.06 -5.90
C VAL A 100 5.20 10.26 -6.44
N LEU A 101 6.38 10.54 -5.91
CA LEU A 101 7.17 11.70 -6.32
C LEU A 101 7.74 11.57 -7.72
N TYR A 102 8.13 10.36 -8.12
CA TYR A 102 8.83 10.17 -9.40
C TYR A 102 7.95 9.69 -10.54
N GLN A 103 6.82 9.05 -10.23
CA GLN A 103 5.96 8.46 -11.26
C GLN A 103 4.51 8.92 -11.19
N LEU A 104 4.03 9.30 -10.02
CA LEU A 104 2.65 9.74 -9.82
C LEU A 104 2.64 11.21 -9.41
N CYS A 105 1.69 11.98 -9.93
CA CYS A 105 1.63 13.41 -9.65
C CYS A 105 0.98 13.73 -8.32
N LEU A 106 -0.14 13.09 -8.00
CA LEU A 106 -0.92 13.37 -6.79
C LEU A 106 -1.45 12.08 -6.19
N CYS A 107 -1.42 12.04 -4.87
CA CYS A 107 -1.99 10.92 -4.13
C CYS A 107 -2.71 11.45 -2.90
N SER A 108 -3.91 10.96 -2.65
CA SER A 108 -4.65 11.26 -1.44
C SER A 108 -5.28 9.98 -0.88
N PHE A 109 -5.62 10.03 0.38
CA PHE A 109 -6.16 8.88 1.09
C PHE A 109 -7.56 9.19 1.61
N ASP A 110 -8.43 8.21 1.51
CA ASP A 110 -9.75 8.28 2.10
C ASP A 110 -10.03 6.98 2.85
N ASN A 111 -10.69 7.10 3.97
CA ASN A 111 -11.00 5.99 4.86
C ASN A 111 -12.49 5.72 4.84
N GLN A 112 -12.85 4.48 4.61
CA GLN A 112 -14.26 4.09 4.58
C GLN A 112 -14.70 3.48 5.90
#